data_c3b9cf1de5c5828cbdbc0e18797eb546
#
_entry.id   c3b9cf1de5c5828cbdbc0e18797eb546
#
_cell.length_a   1.000
_cell.length_b   1.000
_cell.length_c   1.000
_cell.angle_alpha   90.00
_cell.angle_beta   90.00
_cell.angle_gamma   90.00
#
_symmetry.space_group_name_H-M   'P 1'
#
loop_
_entity.id
_entity.type
_entity.pdbx_description
1 polymer ?
#
loop_
_entity_poly.entity_id
_entity_poly.type
_entity_poly.pdbx_seq_one_letter_code
_entity_poly.pdbx_strand_id
1 'polypeptide(L)'
;MSESAWEEMTCLFAPSLELQIKANDTAIFYLFRQMSFIILLILAIYSYKLEQSQILNGCRKIKIMVYCLFPTFIMPIVAHNLSSHNATYTFMLTNYLSGDKKAIWNIQYINALIILWSLTSYFIVKVTKLSSDIWNGMLVICLSAIMYNTFLLLLDKYNLSIWYLSRAIEVLSKLFVIGTLMNCVFVKLKIANHLAIRDPMTNIHNRRFFFTRLEEILKSTCQNICVMVIDLDDFKSINDTWGHPTGDSTLLAVVDIIGQYIGPNDIFARIGGEEFGIIVKKSSLKDAIEFSNMLRNNVKIETAKGNKYNIPRTITLSVGGTLLTSGTYSVGDVIKAADNALYSVKNNGKDGIMFAEVN
;
A
#
# COMPACT_ATOMS: atom_id res chain seq x y z
N MET A 1 -15.79 18.05 -40.37
CA MET A 1 -16.43 16.77 -40.03
C MET A 1 -17.90 16.92 -40.30
N SER A 2 -18.51 16.00 -41.03
CA SER A 2 -19.96 16.01 -41.23
C SER A 2 -20.64 15.69 -39.89
N GLU A 3 -21.85 16.22 -39.70
CA GLU A 3 -22.73 15.91 -38.55
C GLU A 3 -22.77 14.38 -38.28
N SER A 4 -22.73 13.55 -39.35
CA SER A 4 -22.71 12.11 -39.29
C SER A 4 -21.57 11.48 -38.46
N ALA A 5 -20.37 12.05 -38.45
CA ALA A 5 -19.25 11.48 -37.74
C ALA A 5 -19.30 11.81 -36.22
N TRP A 6 -20.05 12.83 -35.82
CA TRP A 6 -20.36 13.12 -34.39
C TRP A 6 -21.49 12.21 -33.89
N GLU A 7 -22.48 11.94 -34.75
CA GLU A 7 -23.55 10.99 -34.47
C GLU A 7 -23.04 9.56 -34.32
N GLU A 8 -22.16 9.09 -35.23
CA GLU A 8 -21.56 7.74 -35.11
C GLU A 8 -20.74 7.56 -33.82
N MET A 9 -19.99 8.58 -33.38
CA MET A 9 -19.15 8.45 -32.15
C MET A 9 -19.98 8.51 -30.87
N THR A 10 -21.13 9.18 -30.86
CA THR A 10 -22.05 9.20 -29.72
C THR A 10 -22.97 8.00 -29.68
N CYS A 11 -23.36 7.43 -30.85
CA CYS A 11 -24.12 6.19 -30.96
C CYS A 11 -23.37 4.95 -30.48
N LEU A 12 -22.03 4.96 -30.50
CA LEU A 12 -21.20 3.86 -29.96
C LEU A 12 -21.32 3.69 -28.45
N PHE A 13 -21.69 4.76 -27.73
CA PHE A 13 -21.79 4.74 -26.25
C PHE A 13 -23.23 4.79 -25.71
N ALA A 14 -24.23 5.06 -26.54
CA ALA A 14 -25.64 5.08 -26.13
C ALA A 14 -26.59 4.75 -27.29
N PRO A 15 -26.70 3.49 -27.71
CA PRO A 15 -27.49 3.11 -28.89
C PRO A 15 -29.01 3.23 -28.76
N SER A 16 -29.53 3.64 -27.60
CA SER A 16 -30.98 3.66 -27.32
C SER A 16 -31.58 5.05 -27.07
N LEU A 17 -30.83 6.11 -27.16
CA LEU A 17 -31.34 7.47 -27.08
C LEU A 17 -30.99 8.21 -28.37
N GLU A 18 -32.01 8.44 -29.21
CA GLU A 18 -32.00 9.44 -30.30
C GLU A 18 -31.90 10.86 -29.71
N LEU A 19 -30.83 11.15 -28.99
CA LEU A 19 -30.49 12.48 -28.61
C LEU A 19 -29.65 13.10 -29.71
N GLN A 20 -30.22 14.01 -30.49
CA GLN A 20 -29.45 14.93 -31.34
C GLN A 20 -28.54 15.77 -30.43
N ILE A 21 -27.36 15.26 -30.13
CA ILE A 21 -26.35 15.96 -29.30
C ILE A 21 -25.82 17.11 -30.15
N LYS A 22 -26.28 18.33 -29.85
CA LYS A 22 -25.76 19.54 -30.50
C LYS A 22 -24.31 19.77 -30.05
N ALA A 23 -23.47 20.25 -30.95
CA ALA A 23 -22.06 20.56 -30.68
C ALA A 23 -21.86 21.45 -29.42
N ASN A 24 -22.85 22.33 -29.15
CA ASN A 24 -22.87 23.16 -27.96
C ASN A 24 -23.01 22.35 -26.66
N ASP A 25 -23.80 21.31 -26.63
CA ASP A 25 -23.99 20.46 -25.44
C ASP A 25 -22.71 19.70 -25.09
N THR A 26 -22.02 19.19 -26.11
CA THR A 26 -20.70 18.56 -25.92
C THR A 26 -19.70 19.55 -25.30
N ALA A 27 -19.73 20.79 -25.74
CA ALA A 27 -18.88 21.85 -25.19
C ALA A 27 -19.22 22.20 -23.74
N ILE A 28 -20.51 22.25 -23.39
CA ILE A 28 -21.00 22.48 -22.03
C ILE A 28 -20.53 21.35 -21.10
N PHE A 29 -20.78 20.09 -21.45
CA PHE A 29 -20.34 18.95 -20.63
C PHE A 29 -18.81 18.90 -20.47
N TYR A 30 -18.06 19.23 -21.54
CA TYR A 30 -16.61 19.34 -21.47
C TYR A 30 -16.17 20.42 -20.46
N LEU A 31 -16.72 21.63 -20.54
CA LEU A 31 -16.38 22.73 -19.62
C LEU A 31 -16.63 22.34 -18.15
N PHE A 32 -17.83 21.85 -17.84
CA PHE A 32 -18.19 21.50 -16.47
C PHE A 32 -17.39 20.31 -15.93
N ARG A 33 -17.02 19.35 -16.78
CA ARG A 33 -16.09 18.28 -16.42
C ARG A 33 -14.72 18.83 -16.02
N GLN A 34 -14.16 19.78 -16.78
CA GLN A 34 -12.89 20.44 -16.47
C GLN A 34 -12.96 21.23 -15.17
N MET A 35 -14.03 21.99 -14.97
CA MET A 35 -14.27 22.74 -13.74
C MET A 35 -14.37 21.84 -12.52
N SER A 36 -15.08 20.72 -12.62
CA SER A 36 -15.17 19.71 -11.56
C SER A 36 -13.78 19.21 -11.14
N PHE A 37 -12.92 18.90 -12.11
CA PHE A 37 -11.56 18.44 -11.85
C PHE A 37 -10.68 19.49 -11.17
N ILE A 38 -10.76 20.75 -11.61
CA ILE A 38 -10.03 21.88 -11.02
C ILE A 38 -10.46 22.07 -9.56
N ILE A 39 -11.77 22.05 -9.27
CA ILE A 39 -12.30 22.20 -7.92
C ILE A 39 -11.80 21.06 -7.02
N LEU A 40 -11.82 19.82 -7.49
CA LEU A 40 -11.30 18.67 -6.76
C LEU A 40 -9.80 18.82 -6.42
N LEU A 41 -8.99 19.31 -7.36
CA LEU A 41 -7.57 19.55 -7.12
C LEU A 41 -7.34 20.67 -6.10
N ILE A 42 -8.10 21.75 -6.18
CA ILE A 42 -8.03 22.85 -5.20
C ILE A 42 -8.40 22.35 -3.79
N LEU A 43 -9.47 21.56 -3.67
CA LEU A 43 -9.86 20.94 -2.40
C LEU A 43 -8.78 19.98 -1.87
N ALA A 44 -8.12 19.22 -2.75
CA ALA A 44 -7.02 18.36 -2.38
C ALA A 44 -5.81 19.14 -1.86
N ILE A 45 -5.42 20.24 -2.53
CA ILE A 45 -4.36 21.15 -2.10
C ILE A 45 -4.69 21.79 -0.74
N TYR A 46 -5.94 22.22 -0.56
CA TYR A 46 -6.41 22.79 0.69
C TYR A 46 -6.37 21.77 1.84
N SER A 47 -6.84 20.54 1.58
CA SER A 47 -6.77 19.43 2.54
C SER A 47 -5.32 19.11 2.95
N TYR A 48 -4.41 19.06 1.99
CA TYR A 48 -2.99 18.84 2.24
C TYR A 48 -2.38 19.93 3.13
N LYS A 49 -2.69 21.20 2.84
CA LYS A 49 -2.22 22.33 3.66
C LYS A 49 -2.74 22.27 5.09
N LEU A 50 -4.01 21.90 5.29
CA LEU A 50 -4.59 21.70 6.62
C LEU A 50 -3.97 20.54 7.38
N GLU A 51 -3.63 19.45 6.70
CA GLU A 51 -2.95 18.31 7.30
C GLU A 51 -1.55 18.68 7.77
N GLN A 52 -0.80 19.43 6.97
CA GLN A 52 0.54 19.91 7.32
C GLN A 52 0.53 20.85 8.54
N SER A 53 -0.55 21.61 8.74
CA SER A 53 -0.72 22.50 9.89
C SER A 53 -1.24 21.81 11.16
N GLN A 54 -1.38 20.49 11.17
CA GLN A 54 -1.93 19.66 12.27
C GLN A 54 -3.36 20.06 12.74
N ILE A 55 -4.10 20.83 11.94
CA ILE A 55 -5.44 21.31 12.27
C ILE A 55 -6.52 20.25 11.95
N LEU A 56 -6.16 19.16 11.29
CA LEU A 56 -7.11 18.15 10.79
C LEU A 56 -7.44 17.10 11.87
N ASN A 57 -8.58 17.28 12.54
CA ASN A 57 -9.21 16.25 13.38
C ASN A 57 -10.01 15.26 12.51
N GLY A 58 -10.25 14.02 13.00
CA GLY A 58 -10.95 12.97 12.26
C GLY A 58 -12.29 13.41 11.63
N CYS A 59 -13.12 14.16 12.36
CA CYS A 59 -14.37 14.73 11.86
C CYS A 59 -14.19 15.70 10.69
N ARG A 60 -13.10 16.46 10.66
CA ARG A 60 -12.81 17.39 9.54
C ARG A 60 -12.36 16.65 8.29
N LYS A 61 -11.61 15.56 8.44
CA LYS A 61 -11.23 14.68 7.29
C LYS A 61 -12.47 14.14 6.58
N ILE A 62 -13.45 13.63 7.33
CA ILE A 62 -14.70 13.12 6.78
C ILE A 62 -15.48 14.22 6.05
N LYS A 63 -15.58 15.42 6.63
CA LYS A 63 -16.27 16.57 5.97
C LYS A 63 -15.62 16.95 4.65
N ILE A 64 -14.28 17.03 4.59
CA ILE A 64 -13.56 17.34 3.34
C ILE A 64 -13.81 16.24 2.30
N MET A 65 -13.80 14.97 2.71
CA MET A 65 -14.10 13.85 1.81
C MET A 65 -15.51 13.95 1.20
N VAL A 66 -16.50 14.35 2.00
CA VAL A 66 -17.88 14.61 1.53
C VAL A 66 -17.91 15.81 0.58
N TYR A 67 -17.20 16.91 0.89
CA TYR A 67 -17.13 18.07 0.00
C TYR A 67 -16.45 17.75 -1.35
N CYS A 68 -15.51 16.82 -1.40
CA CYS A 68 -14.92 16.36 -2.65
C CYS A 68 -15.92 15.61 -3.56
N LEU A 69 -16.95 14.98 -3.01
CA LEU A 69 -17.99 14.33 -3.82
C LEU A 69 -18.97 15.34 -4.46
N PHE A 70 -19.14 16.51 -3.86
CA PHE A 70 -20.12 17.50 -4.27
C PHE A 70 -19.94 17.99 -5.73
N PRO A 71 -18.73 18.37 -6.20
CA PRO A 71 -18.53 18.81 -7.58
C PRO A 71 -18.81 17.69 -8.60
N THR A 72 -18.52 16.44 -8.26
CA THR A 72 -18.72 15.29 -9.16
C THR A 72 -20.19 15.04 -9.47
N PHE A 73 -21.08 15.30 -8.52
CA PHE A 73 -22.52 15.11 -8.71
C PHE A 73 -23.23 16.38 -9.21
N ILE A 74 -22.83 17.56 -8.73
CA ILE A 74 -23.53 18.81 -9.06
C ILE A 74 -23.16 19.31 -10.46
N MET A 75 -21.89 19.25 -10.86
CA MET A 75 -21.47 19.78 -12.15
C MET A 75 -22.15 19.12 -13.36
N PRO A 76 -22.39 17.79 -13.41
CA PRO A 76 -23.18 17.18 -14.47
C PRO A 76 -24.63 17.67 -14.48
N ILE A 77 -25.26 17.88 -13.32
CA ILE A 77 -26.63 18.39 -13.21
C ILE A 77 -26.71 19.83 -13.74
N VAL A 78 -25.74 20.68 -13.36
CA VAL A 78 -25.65 22.05 -13.86
C VAL A 78 -25.42 22.06 -15.37
N ALA A 79 -24.52 21.20 -15.87
CA ALA A 79 -24.27 21.07 -17.31
C ALA A 79 -25.55 20.65 -18.07
N HIS A 80 -26.30 19.68 -17.52
CA HIS A 80 -27.57 19.25 -18.14
C HIS A 80 -28.62 20.38 -18.16
N ASN A 81 -28.76 21.13 -17.08
CA ASN A 81 -29.72 22.25 -17.03
C ASN A 81 -29.36 23.43 -17.94
N LEU A 82 -28.08 23.59 -18.28
CA LEU A 82 -27.58 24.64 -19.19
C LEU A 82 -27.46 24.14 -20.65
N SER A 83 -27.74 22.87 -20.92
CA SER A 83 -27.72 22.27 -22.22
C SER A 83 -28.97 22.63 -23.05
N SER A 84 -29.01 22.30 -24.33
CA SER A 84 -30.10 22.58 -25.24
C SER A 84 -31.45 21.97 -24.85
N HIS A 85 -31.49 21.07 -23.88
CA HIS A 85 -32.72 20.52 -23.31
C HIS A 85 -33.57 21.55 -22.57
N ASN A 86 -32.97 22.69 -22.15
CA ASN A 86 -33.68 23.73 -21.46
C ASN A 86 -33.72 24.99 -22.33
N ALA A 87 -34.83 25.20 -23.02
CA ALA A 87 -35.03 26.34 -23.94
C ALA A 87 -34.86 27.70 -23.31
N THR A 88 -34.98 27.81 -21.98
CA THR A 88 -34.97 29.11 -21.23
C THR A 88 -33.57 29.58 -20.81
N TYR A 89 -32.60 28.63 -20.66
CA TYR A 89 -31.27 28.92 -20.07
C TYR A 89 -30.12 28.34 -20.86
N THR A 90 -30.20 28.30 -22.20
CA THR A 90 -29.13 27.72 -23.01
C THR A 90 -27.88 28.59 -22.98
N PHE A 91 -26.77 28.03 -22.52
CA PHE A 91 -25.49 28.70 -22.48
C PHE A 91 -24.69 28.43 -23.76
N MET A 92 -24.32 29.48 -24.52
CA MET A 92 -23.69 29.36 -25.84
C MET A 92 -22.16 29.31 -25.70
N LEU A 93 -21.57 28.12 -25.83
CA LEU A 93 -20.13 27.91 -25.85
C LEU A 93 -19.54 27.78 -27.25
N THR A 94 -20.40 27.59 -28.26
CA THR A 94 -19.99 27.49 -29.65
C THR A 94 -20.62 28.56 -30.50
N ASN A 95 -19.84 29.13 -31.43
CA ASN A 95 -20.30 30.07 -32.43
C ASN A 95 -20.46 29.38 -33.77
N TYR A 96 -21.52 29.65 -34.52
CA TYR A 96 -21.70 29.18 -35.88
C TYR A 96 -21.18 30.22 -36.87
N LEU A 97 -20.27 29.84 -37.78
CA LEU A 97 -19.85 30.74 -38.86
C LEU A 97 -20.99 30.82 -39.93
N SER A 98 -21.34 32.04 -40.31
CA SER A 98 -22.32 32.30 -41.35
C SER A 98 -21.84 31.73 -42.70
N GLY A 99 -22.47 30.65 -43.18
CA GLY A 99 -22.15 29.99 -44.43
C GLY A 99 -21.59 28.56 -44.35
N ASP A 100 -20.90 28.20 -43.27
CA ASP A 100 -20.45 26.84 -42.99
C ASP A 100 -21.20 26.31 -41.77
N LYS A 101 -21.87 25.18 -41.83
CA LYS A 101 -22.56 24.53 -40.71
C LYS A 101 -21.58 23.97 -39.63
N LYS A 102 -20.44 24.65 -39.45
CA LYS A 102 -19.40 24.22 -38.50
C LYS A 102 -19.46 25.04 -37.24
N ALA A 103 -19.59 24.34 -36.11
CA ALA A 103 -19.52 24.97 -34.79
C ALA A 103 -18.05 25.22 -34.40
N ILE A 104 -17.70 26.42 -34.01
CA ILE A 104 -16.38 26.81 -33.51
C ILE A 104 -16.50 27.12 -32.03
N TRP A 105 -15.56 26.65 -31.24
CA TRP A 105 -15.49 26.96 -29.81
C TRP A 105 -15.31 28.46 -29.56
N ASN A 106 -16.02 28.98 -28.57
CA ASN A 106 -15.79 30.33 -28.14
C ASN A 106 -14.44 30.43 -27.38
N ILE A 107 -13.50 31.17 -27.99
CA ILE A 107 -12.11 31.33 -27.53
C ILE A 107 -12.02 31.79 -26.06
N GLN A 108 -12.98 32.59 -25.60
CA GLN A 108 -12.97 33.10 -24.22
C GLN A 108 -13.04 32.03 -23.15
N TYR A 109 -13.84 30.96 -23.37
CA TYR A 109 -13.99 29.88 -22.41
C TYR A 109 -12.76 28.96 -22.40
N ILE A 110 -12.14 28.73 -23.55
CA ILE A 110 -10.90 27.94 -23.61
C ILE A 110 -9.76 28.68 -22.92
N ASN A 111 -9.65 30.02 -23.16
CA ASN A 111 -8.66 30.83 -22.46
C ASN A 111 -8.88 30.83 -20.95
N ALA A 112 -10.14 30.93 -20.50
CA ALA A 112 -10.46 30.84 -19.07
C ALA A 112 -10.04 29.49 -18.47
N LEU A 113 -10.23 28.36 -19.17
CA LEU A 113 -9.77 27.05 -18.74
C LEU A 113 -8.24 26.98 -18.66
N ILE A 114 -7.51 27.51 -19.65
CA ILE A 114 -6.05 27.54 -19.63
C ILE A 114 -5.53 28.33 -18.43
N ILE A 115 -6.13 29.49 -18.15
CA ILE A 115 -5.78 30.31 -16.98
C ILE A 115 -6.04 29.54 -15.68
N LEU A 116 -7.22 28.92 -15.53
CA LEU A 116 -7.56 28.14 -14.33
C LEU A 116 -6.63 26.96 -14.11
N TRP A 117 -6.28 26.21 -15.15
CA TRP A 117 -5.31 25.12 -15.07
C TRP A 117 -3.90 25.62 -14.73
N SER A 118 -3.50 26.77 -15.28
CA SER A 118 -2.20 27.38 -14.96
C SER A 118 -2.13 27.84 -13.51
N LEU A 119 -3.19 28.47 -12.99
CA LEU A 119 -3.29 28.84 -11.57
C LEU A 119 -3.26 27.61 -10.67
N THR A 120 -3.97 26.55 -11.04
CA THR A 120 -3.98 25.29 -10.28
C THR A 120 -2.58 24.67 -10.24
N SER A 121 -1.87 24.65 -11.37
CA SER A 121 -0.47 24.20 -11.46
C SER A 121 0.45 24.99 -10.53
N TYR A 122 0.31 26.32 -10.55
CA TYR A 122 1.07 27.20 -9.67
C TYR A 122 0.83 26.89 -8.19
N PHE A 123 -0.44 26.71 -7.79
CA PHE A 123 -0.77 26.37 -6.41
C PHE A 123 -0.28 24.98 -6.00
N ILE A 124 -0.31 23.98 -6.89
CA ILE A 124 0.28 22.67 -6.63
C ILE A 124 1.76 22.86 -6.28
N VAL A 125 2.54 23.51 -7.13
CA VAL A 125 3.99 23.69 -6.91
C VAL A 125 4.26 24.48 -5.62
N LYS A 126 3.55 25.60 -5.42
CA LYS A 126 3.77 26.50 -4.28
C LYS A 126 3.44 25.86 -2.93
N VAL A 127 2.34 25.11 -2.85
CA VAL A 127 1.84 24.57 -1.57
C VAL A 127 2.48 23.23 -1.25
N THR A 128 2.59 22.34 -2.24
CA THR A 128 3.04 20.96 -2.01
C THR A 128 4.56 20.81 -2.14
N LYS A 129 5.23 21.78 -2.77
CA LYS A 129 6.67 21.73 -3.10
C LYS A 129 7.06 20.40 -3.81
N LEU A 130 6.08 19.75 -4.46
CA LEU A 130 6.23 18.45 -5.12
C LEU A 130 6.83 17.37 -4.22
N SER A 131 6.43 17.38 -2.95
CA SER A 131 6.99 16.52 -1.89
C SER A 131 6.68 15.03 -2.05
N SER A 132 5.84 14.65 -3.00
CA SER A 132 5.52 13.25 -3.27
C SER A 132 5.20 13.02 -4.75
N ASP A 133 5.37 11.77 -5.21
CA ASP A 133 5.07 11.35 -6.59
C ASP A 133 3.61 11.61 -7.00
N ILE A 134 2.70 11.62 -6.02
CA ILE A 134 1.28 11.95 -6.26
C ILE A 134 1.15 13.39 -6.77
N TRP A 135 1.84 14.35 -6.16
CA TRP A 135 1.79 15.76 -6.58
C TRP A 135 2.49 15.98 -7.92
N ASN A 136 3.57 15.24 -8.19
CA ASN A 136 4.19 15.21 -9.51
C ASN A 136 3.21 14.71 -10.58
N GLY A 137 2.49 13.63 -10.31
CA GLY A 137 1.45 13.10 -11.18
C GLY A 137 0.31 14.12 -11.40
N MET A 138 -0.16 14.80 -10.35
CA MET A 138 -1.20 15.83 -10.48
C MET A 138 -0.73 17.02 -11.32
N LEU A 139 0.54 17.42 -11.21
CA LEU A 139 1.12 18.45 -12.06
C LEU A 139 1.14 18.01 -13.54
N VAL A 140 1.47 16.76 -13.84
CA VAL A 140 1.41 16.22 -15.21
C VAL A 140 0.00 16.31 -15.80
N ILE A 141 -1.05 16.02 -15.01
CA ILE A 141 -2.45 16.23 -15.46
C ILE A 141 -2.70 17.71 -15.80
N CYS A 142 -2.29 18.63 -14.93
CA CYS A 142 -2.50 20.05 -15.17
C CYS A 142 -1.79 20.53 -16.44
N LEU A 143 -0.52 20.13 -16.64
CA LEU A 143 0.26 20.51 -17.82
C LEU A 143 -0.35 19.90 -19.10
N SER A 144 -0.79 18.64 -19.06
CA SER A 144 -1.48 18.03 -20.19
C SER A 144 -2.80 18.74 -20.48
N ALA A 145 -3.53 19.18 -19.45
CA ALA A 145 -4.77 19.95 -19.61
C ALA A 145 -4.53 21.29 -20.28
N ILE A 146 -3.49 22.01 -19.91
CA ILE A 146 -3.08 23.24 -20.58
C ILE A 146 -2.75 22.95 -22.05
N MET A 147 -1.97 21.91 -22.30
CA MET A 147 -1.52 21.55 -23.64
C MET A 147 -2.69 21.21 -24.57
N TYR A 148 -3.63 20.33 -24.17
CA TYR A 148 -4.72 19.97 -25.05
C TYR A 148 -5.77 21.10 -25.20
N ASN A 149 -5.96 21.99 -24.19
CA ASN A 149 -6.77 23.18 -24.37
C ASN A 149 -6.10 24.18 -25.33
N THR A 150 -4.77 24.30 -25.29
CA THR A 150 -4.01 25.13 -26.26
C THR A 150 -4.16 24.56 -27.70
N PHE A 151 -4.12 23.24 -27.86
CA PHE A 151 -4.41 22.63 -29.16
C PHE A 151 -5.83 22.95 -29.67
N LEU A 152 -6.83 23.05 -28.77
CA LEU A 152 -8.18 23.48 -29.16
C LEU A 152 -8.21 24.92 -29.64
N LEU A 153 -7.37 25.83 -29.13
CA LEU A 153 -7.26 27.22 -29.63
C LEU A 153 -6.62 27.29 -31.02
N LEU A 154 -5.65 26.42 -31.32
CA LEU A 154 -4.94 26.43 -32.59
C LEU A 154 -5.74 25.78 -33.73
N LEU A 155 -6.91 25.25 -33.44
CA LEU A 155 -7.80 24.58 -34.39
C LEU A 155 -8.72 25.56 -35.10
N ASP A 156 -8.18 26.41 -35.99
CA ASP A 156 -8.98 27.29 -36.86
C ASP A 156 -9.85 26.51 -37.87
N LYS A 157 -9.44 25.30 -38.21
CA LYS A 157 -10.20 24.36 -39.03
C LYS A 157 -10.13 22.99 -38.39
N TYR A 158 -11.29 22.41 -38.10
CA TYR A 158 -11.43 21.08 -37.50
C TYR A 158 -10.58 20.06 -38.25
N ASN A 159 -9.39 19.80 -37.76
CA ASN A 159 -8.54 18.73 -38.24
C ASN A 159 -8.70 17.53 -37.31
N LEU A 160 -9.32 16.47 -37.79
CA LEU A 160 -9.62 15.25 -37.05
C LEU A 160 -8.38 14.67 -36.38
N SER A 161 -7.22 14.76 -37.01
CA SER A 161 -5.94 14.27 -36.48
C SER A 161 -5.52 14.98 -35.21
N ILE A 162 -5.68 16.31 -35.13
CA ILE A 162 -5.33 17.11 -33.94
C ILE A 162 -6.30 16.83 -32.79
N TRP A 163 -7.59 16.61 -33.12
CA TRP A 163 -8.57 16.22 -32.10
C TRP A 163 -8.22 14.86 -31.47
N TYR A 164 -7.89 13.84 -32.28
CA TYR A 164 -7.43 12.55 -31.75
C TYR A 164 -6.14 12.67 -30.96
N LEU A 165 -5.18 13.48 -31.42
CA LEU A 165 -3.94 13.73 -30.68
C LEU A 165 -4.20 14.34 -29.30
N SER A 166 -5.09 15.35 -29.22
CA SER A 166 -5.45 15.97 -27.93
C SER A 166 -6.10 14.97 -26.96
N ARG A 167 -6.96 14.08 -27.47
CA ARG A 167 -7.59 13.01 -26.67
C ARG A 167 -6.57 11.96 -26.24
N ALA A 168 -5.65 11.56 -27.12
CA ALA A 168 -4.58 10.64 -26.77
C ALA A 168 -3.72 11.17 -25.62
N ILE A 169 -3.35 12.45 -25.66
CA ILE A 169 -2.60 13.10 -24.59
C ILE A 169 -3.39 13.12 -23.26
N GLU A 170 -4.68 13.43 -23.32
CA GLU A 170 -5.57 13.39 -22.15
C GLU A 170 -5.61 11.98 -21.53
N VAL A 171 -5.78 10.93 -22.35
CA VAL A 171 -5.82 9.54 -21.88
C VAL A 171 -4.48 9.10 -21.33
N LEU A 172 -3.38 9.36 -22.03
CA LEU A 172 -2.04 8.98 -21.58
C LEU A 172 -1.66 9.63 -20.26
N SER A 173 -1.99 10.91 -20.06
CA SER A 173 -1.72 11.59 -18.78
C SER A 173 -2.50 10.97 -17.62
N LYS A 174 -3.75 10.56 -17.84
CA LYS A 174 -4.57 9.86 -16.83
C LYS A 174 -4.03 8.47 -16.51
N LEU A 175 -3.63 7.70 -17.54
CA LEU A 175 -3.01 6.38 -17.35
C LEU A 175 -1.70 6.50 -16.58
N PHE A 176 -0.88 7.50 -16.86
CA PHE A 176 0.35 7.77 -16.11
C PHE A 176 0.06 8.00 -14.63
N VAL A 177 -0.94 8.82 -14.30
CA VAL A 177 -1.30 9.09 -12.90
C VAL A 177 -1.88 7.86 -12.20
N ILE A 178 -2.72 7.07 -12.89
CA ILE A 178 -3.22 5.81 -12.35
C ILE A 178 -2.04 4.87 -12.04
N GLY A 179 -1.07 4.74 -12.95
CA GLY A 179 0.14 3.96 -12.71
C GLY A 179 0.94 4.44 -11.50
N THR A 180 1.13 5.76 -11.36
CA THR A 180 1.82 6.36 -10.20
C THR A 180 1.07 6.10 -8.89
N LEU A 181 -0.25 6.25 -8.87
CA LEU A 181 -1.07 5.95 -7.70
C LEU A 181 -1.03 4.47 -7.33
N MET A 182 -1.13 3.57 -8.31
CA MET A 182 -1.00 2.14 -8.09
C MET A 182 0.36 1.79 -7.49
N ASN A 183 1.45 2.31 -8.03
CA ASN A 183 2.78 2.11 -7.48
C ASN A 183 2.89 2.61 -6.03
N CYS A 184 2.37 3.79 -5.73
CA CYS A 184 2.33 4.34 -4.37
C CYS A 184 1.57 3.43 -3.40
N VAL A 185 0.41 2.90 -3.81
CA VAL A 185 -0.39 1.97 -3.00
C VAL A 185 0.36 0.66 -2.78
N PHE A 186 0.97 0.08 -3.82
CA PHE A 186 1.76 -1.15 -3.72
C PHE A 186 2.94 -1.00 -2.75
N VAL A 187 3.69 0.11 -2.85
CA VAL A 187 4.81 0.37 -1.94
C VAL A 187 4.33 0.49 -0.49
N LYS A 188 3.24 1.23 -0.23
CA LYS A 188 2.66 1.34 1.11
C LYS A 188 2.15 0.02 1.64
N LEU A 189 1.48 -0.80 0.82
CA LEU A 189 1.01 -2.13 1.20
C LEU A 189 2.18 -3.06 1.52
N LYS A 190 3.26 -3.02 0.72
CA LYS A 190 4.46 -3.82 0.97
C LYS A 190 5.10 -3.45 2.32
N ILE A 191 5.24 -2.16 2.62
CA ILE A 191 5.77 -1.67 3.91
C ILE A 191 4.84 -2.10 5.05
N ALA A 192 3.53 -1.87 4.92
CA ALA A 192 2.56 -2.26 5.94
C ALA A 192 2.57 -3.77 6.19
N ASN A 193 2.67 -4.59 5.14
CA ASN A 193 2.77 -6.04 5.26
C ASN A 193 4.08 -6.46 5.94
N HIS A 194 5.21 -5.84 5.57
CA HIS A 194 6.49 -6.11 6.23
C HIS A 194 6.43 -5.81 7.73
N LEU A 195 5.88 -4.66 8.13
CA LEU A 195 5.67 -4.29 9.53
C LEU A 195 4.67 -5.22 10.25
N ALA A 196 3.71 -5.79 9.52
CA ALA A 196 2.72 -6.72 10.07
C ALA A 196 3.27 -8.13 10.32
N ILE A 197 4.39 -8.53 9.71
CA ILE A 197 4.98 -9.88 9.82
C ILE A 197 6.33 -9.93 10.51
N ARG A 198 6.94 -8.78 10.82
CA ARG A 198 8.24 -8.69 11.50
C ARG A 198 8.10 -8.15 12.91
N ASP A 199 8.99 -8.59 13.81
CA ASP A 199 9.17 -7.99 15.12
C ASP A 199 9.99 -6.70 14.99
N PRO A 200 9.53 -5.57 15.52
CA PRO A 200 10.17 -4.27 15.30
C PRO A 200 11.56 -4.14 15.93
N MET A 201 11.85 -4.91 16.99
CA MET A 201 13.12 -4.86 17.69
C MET A 201 14.17 -5.78 17.04
N THR A 202 13.79 -7.01 16.74
CA THR A 202 14.71 -8.05 16.30
C THR A 202 14.73 -8.24 14.77
N ASN A 203 13.76 -7.68 14.05
CA ASN A 203 13.56 -7.80 12.60
C ASN A 203 13.42 -9.24 12.06
N ILE A 204 13.36 -10.27 12.93
CA ILE A 204 12.90 -11.61 12.55
C ILE A 204 11.37 -11.64 12.44
N HIS A 205 10.79 -12.77 12.09
CA HIS A 205 9.33 -12.86 12.05
C HIS A 205 8.71 -12.62 13.45
N ASN A 206 7.51 -12.10 13.48
CA ASN A 206 6.76 -11.90 14.72
C ASN A 206 5.85 -13.10 15.03
N ARG A 207 5.26 -13.09 16.23
CA ARG A 207 4.30 -14.09 16.71
C ARG A 207 3.19 -14.38 15.70
N ARG A 208 2.57 -13.33 15.13
CA ARG A 208 1.45 -13.49 14.18
C ARG A 208 1.86 -14.31 12.96
N PHE A 209 3.01 -13.98 12.37
CA PHE A 209 3.53 -14.70 11.21
C PHE A 209 3.81 -16.16 11.52
N PHE A 210 4.43 -16.45 12.66
CA PHE A 210 4.75 -17.82 13.10
C PHE A 210 3.49 -18.68 13.14
N PHE A 211 2.44 -18.23 13.84
CA PHE A 211 1.21 -19.01 13.98
C PHE A 211 0.45 -19.15 12.65
N THR A 212 0.41 -18.09 11.84
CA THR A 212 -0.23 -18.16 10.51
C THR A 212 0.48 -19.18 9.62
N ARG A 213 1.81 -19.18 9.60
CA ARG A 213 2.59 -20.12 8.79
C ARG A 213 2.51 -21.53 9.30
N LEU A 214 2.49 -21.74 10.62
CA LEU A 214 2.26 -23.05 11.20
C LEU A 214 0.90 -23.62 10.77
N GLU A 215 -0.16 -22.82 10.83
CA GLU A 215 -1.49 -23.22 10.37
C GLU A 215 -1.53 -23.60 8.89
N GLU A 216 -0.86 -22.81 8.03
CA GLU A 216 -0.74 -23.11 6.59
C GLU A 216 0.00 -24.42 6.33
N ILE A 217 1.11 -24.66 7.05
CA ILE A 217 1.92 -25.87 6.94
C ILE A 217 1.09 -27.09 7.37
N LEU A 218 0.35 -27.00 8.47
CA LEU A 218 -0.47 -28.10 8.99
C LEU A 218 -1.65 -28.46 8.06
N LYS A 219 -2.14 -27.51 7.26
CA LYS A 219 -3.16 -27.77 6.22
C LYS A 219 -2.59 -28.44 4.96
N SER A 220 -1.28 -28.35 4.76
CA SER A 220 -0.59 -29.03 3.66
C SER A 220 -0.19 -30.46 4.08
N THR A 221 -0.06 -31.35 3.11
CA THR A 221 0.42 -32.74 3.36
C THR A 221 1.93 -32.81 3.68
N CYS A 222 2.51 -31.74 4.28
CA CYS A 222 3.92 -31.69 4.58
C CYS A 222 4.26 -32.61 5.73
N GLN A 223 5.24 -33.52 5.49
CA GLN A 223 5.81 -34.43 6.46
C GLN A 223 7.15 -33.91 6.97
N ASN A 224 7.53 -34.35 8.17
CA ASN A 224 8.83 -34.09 8.78
C ASN A 224 9.08 -32.60 9.10
N ILE A 225 8.10 -31.96 9.71
CA ILE A 225 8.19 -30.57 10.21
C ILE A 225 8.54 -30.61 11.70
N CYS A 226 9.64 -29.96 12.04
CA CYS A 226 10.04 -29.75 13.42
C CYS A 226 9.59 -28.35 13.85
N VAL A 227 8.85 -28.29 14.94
CA VAL A 227 8.41 -27.06 15.59
C VAL A 227 9.08 -26.96 16.94
N MET A 228 9.76 -25.86 17.22
CA MET A 228 10.47 -25.60 18.46
C MET A 228 10.02 -24.29 19.08
N VAL A 229 9.88 -24.30 20.39
CA VAL A 229 9.74 -23.12 21.24
C VAL A 229 11.03 -23.01 22.08
N ILE A 230 11.64 -21.84 22.04
CA ILE A 230 12.93 -21.55 22.67
C ILE A 230 12.73 -20.39 23.65
N ASP A 231 13.35 -20.48 24.80
CA ASP A 231 13.32 -19.44 25.82
C ASP A 231 14.74 -19.16 26.33
N LEU A 232 15.07 -17.89 26.54
CA LEU A 232 16.34 -17.48 27.12
C LEU A 232 16.31 -17.65 28.62
N ASP A 233 17.23 -18.48 29.12
CA ASP A 233 17.32 -18.76 30.56
C ASP A 233 17.75 -17.51 31.34
N ASP A 234 17.02 -17.22 32.43
CA ASP A 234 17.29 -16.12 33.38
C ASP A 234 17.36 -14.72 32.71
N PHE A 235 16.68 -14.50 31.57
CA PHE A 235 16.71 -13.22 30.86
C PHE A 235 16.23 -12.04 31.71
N LYS A 236 15.24 -12.26 32.57
CA LYS A 236 14.78 -11.25 33.55
C LYS A 236 15.92 -10.79 34.44
N SER A 237 16.78 -11.70 34.90
CA SER A 237 17.95 -11.34 35.73
C SER A 237 18.94 -10.42 35.01
N ILE A 238 19.05 -10.55 33.69
CA ILE A 238 19.89 -9.63 32.89
C ILE A 238 19.30 -8.24 32.88
N ASN A 239 17.99 -8.12 32.63
CA ASN A 239 17.30 -6.83 32.70
C ASN A 239 17.37 -6.17 34.08
N ASP A 240 17.17 -6.97 35.13
CA ASP A 240 17.14 -6.48 36.49
C ASP A 240 18.56 -6.03 36.96
N THR A 241 19.62 -6.66 36.44
CA THR A 241 21.01 -6.37 36.87
C THR A 241 21.67 -5.29 35.99
N TRP A 242 21.48 -5.31 34.70
CA TRP A 242 22.20 -4.45 33.74
C TRP A 242 21.28 -3.53 32.92
N GLY A 243 19.97 -3.56 33.19
CA GLY A 243 18.97 -2.71 32.56
C GLY A 243 18.47 -3.25 31.21
N HIS A 244 17.31 -2.74 30.79
CA HIS A 244 16.65 -3.13 29.54
C HIS A 244 17.51 -2.96 28.26
N PRO A 245 18.36 -1.91 28.11
CA PRO A 245 19.22 -1.81 26.94
C PRO A 245 20.20 -2.98 26.77
N THR A 246 20.68 -3.54 27.89
CA THR A 246 21.54 -4.75 27.87
C THR A 246 20.74 -6.00 27.50
N GLY A 247 19.51 -6.10 28.00
CA GLY A 247 18.60 -7.16 27.60
C GLY A 247 18.28 -7.12 26.09
N ASP A 248 18.00 -5.93 25.56
CA ASP A 248 17.76 -5.74 24.12
C ASP A 248 18.98 -6.16 23.28
N SER A 249 20.18 -5.75 23.70
CA SER A 249 21.42 -6.18 23.03
C SER A 249 21.63 -7.70 23.11
N THR A 250 21.24 -8.32 24.21
CA THR A 250 21.29 -9.78 24.39
C THR A 250 20.34 -10.49 23.44
N LEU A 251 19.10 -10.02 23.30
CA LEU A 251 18.14 -10.57 22.35
C LEU A 251 18.63 -10.46 20.90
N LEU A 252 19.20 -9.32 20.52
CA LEU A 252 19.77 -9.10 19.18
C LEU A 252 20.95 -10.03 18.92
N ALA A 253 21.82 -10.26 19.90
CA ALA A 253 22.92 -11.20 19.76
C ALA A 253 22.44 -12.63 19.55
N VAL A 254 21.45 -13.09 20.33
CA VAL A 254 20.88 -14.43 20.19
C VAL A 254 20.24 -14.58 18.82
N VAL A 255 19.54 -13.57 18.34
CA VAL A 255 18.94 -13.56 17.00
C VAL A 255 20.00 -13.64 15.90
N ASP A 256 21.11 -12.89 16.02
CA ASP A 256 22.21 -12.94 15.06
C ASP A 256 22.88 -14.34 15.05
N ILE A 257 23.13 -14.93 16.21
CA ILE A 257 23.73 -16.25 16.32
C ILE A 257 22.83 -17.32 15.73
N ILE A 258 21.56 -17.39 16.14
CA ILE A 258 20.61 -18.40 15.64
C ILE A 258 20.36 -18.19 14.15
N GLY A 259 20.25 -16.95 13.69
CA GLY A 259 19.97 -16.58 12.31
C GLY A 259 20.99 -17.13 11.30
N GLN A 260 22.24 -17.34 11.71
CA GLN A 260 23.29 -17.92 10.86
C GLN A 260 23.00 -19.38 10.46
N TYR A 261 22.16 -20.08 11.23
CA TYR A 261 21.82 -21.49 11.03
C TYR A 261 20.41 -21.72 10.47
N ILE A 262 19.66 -20.62 10.23
CA ILE A 262 18.31 -20.68 9.70
C ILE A 262 18.35 -20.54 8.18
N GLY A 263 17.81 -21.53 7.48
CA GLY A 263 17.75 -21.55 6.02
C GLY A 263 16.65 -20.63 5.47
N PRO A 264 16.67 -20.36 4.16
CA PRO A 264 15.72 -19.45 3.51
C PRO A 264 14.26 -19.93 3.56
N ASN A 265 14.03 -21.22 3.75
CA ASN A 265 12.69 -21.81 3.85
C ASN A 265 12.26 -22.09 5.30
N ASP A 266 13.15 -21.86 6.26
CA ASP A 266 12.88 -22.03 7.67
C ASP A 266 12.21 -20.78 8.23
N ILE A 267 11.48 -20.94 9.32
CA ILE A 267 10.83 -19.84 10.00
C ILE A 267 11.49 -19.63 11.36
N PHE A 268 11.98 -18.44 11.59
CA PHE A 268 12.47 -18.00 12.87
C PHE A 268 11.70 -16.73 13.29
N ALA A 269 11.07 -16.78 14.45
CA ALA A 269 10.16 -15.74 14.92
C ALA A 269 10.33 -15.48 16.41
N ARG A 270 10.10 -14.22 16.81
CA ARG A 270 9.92 -13.85 18.21
C ARG A 270 8.45 -13.98 18.57
N ILE A 271 8.14 -14.90 19.48
CA ILE A 271 6.76 -15.23 19.88
C ILE A 271 6.36 -14.67 21.24
N GLY A 272 7.33 -14.27 22.05
CA GLY A 272 7.15 -13.64 23.36
C GLY A 272 8.22 -12.59 23.63
N GLY A 273 8.35 -12.17 24.88
CA GLY A 273 9.38 -11.20 25.31
C GLY A 273 10.79 -11.73 25.11
N GLU A 274 11.07 -12.91 25.62
CA GLU A 274 12.33 -13.66 25.56
C GLU A 274 12.15 -15.02 24.89
N GLU A 275 10.99 -15.24 24.24
CA GLU A 275 10.61 -16.51 23.62
C GLU A 275 10.70 -16.42 22.10
N PHE A 276 11.26 -17.46 21.50
CA PHE A 276 11.40 -17.60 20.07
C PHE A 276 10.77 -18.90 19.57
N GLY A 277 10.24 -18.87 18.36
CA GLY A 277 9.70 -20.03 17.66
C GLY A 277 10.49 -20.33 16.40
N ILE A 278 10.78 -21.61 16.16
CA ILE A 278 11.42 -22.06 14.93
C ILE A 278 10.58 -23.16 14.30
N ILE A 279 10.39 -23.09 12.99
CA ILE A 279 9.79 -24.15 12.18
C ILE A 279 10.78 -24.50 11.09
N VAL A 280 11.26 -25.75 11.10
CA VAL A 280 12.25 -26.25 10.15
C VAL A 280 11.85 -27.63 9.66
N LYS A 281 12.30 -28.01 8.46
CA LYS A 281 12.13 -29.36 7.96
C LYS A 281 13.30 -30.23 8.46
N LYS A 282 12.99 -31.38 9.14
CA LYS A 282 13.98 -32.34 9.64
C LYS A 282 13.57 -33.75 9.31
N SER A 283 14.51 -34.55 8.85
CA SER A 283 14.23 -35.91 8.36
C SER A 283 13.89 -36.89 9.47
N SER A 284 14.42 -36.67 10.66
CA SER A 284 14.21 -37.53 11.82
C SER A 284 14.22 -36.74 13.14
N LEU A 285 13.74 -37.37 14.21
CA LEU A 285 13.83 -36.82 15.56
C LEU A 285 15.30 -36.61 15.98
N LYS A 286 16.21 -37.49 15.56
CA LYS A 286 17.64 -37.36 15.81
C LYS A 286 18.19 -36.07 15.19
N ASP A 287 17.87 -35.81 13.91
CA ASP A 287 18.31 -34.59 13.23
C ASP A 287 17.72 -33.30 13.89
N ALA A 288 16.48 -33.36 14.38
CA ALA A 288 15.87 -32.28 15.11
C ALA A 288 16.57 -31.99 16.44
N ILE A 289 16.91 -33.05 17.18
CA ILE A 289 17.67 -32.95 18.44
C ILE A 289 19.08 -32.41 18.19
N GLU A 290 19.80 -32.93 17.19
CA GLU A 290 21.15 -32.45 16.84
C GLU A 290 21.14 -30.97 16.46
N PHE A 291 20.17 -30.55 15.64
CA PHE A 291 20.00 -29.16 15.26
C PHE A 291 19.73 -28.26 16.48
N SER A 292 18.83 -28.68 17.36
CA SER A 292 18.50 -27.90 18.57
C SER A 292 19.72 -27.80 19.51
N ASN A 293 20.48 -28.88 19.68
CA ASN A 293 21.73 -28.89 20.46
C ASN A 293 22.78 -27.95 19.85
N MET A 294 22.89 -27.95 18.52
CA MET A 294 23.80 -27.03 17.81
C MET A 294 23.44 -25.59 18.11
N LEU A 295 22.18 -25.21 17.98
CA LEU A 295 21.72 -23.82 18.28
C LEU A 295 22.02 -23.44 19.72
N ARG A 296 21.64 -24.30 20.68
CA ARG A 296 21.88 -24.06 22.12
C ARG A 296 23.35 -23.88 22.43
N ASN A 297 24.21 -24.79 21.91
CA ASN A 297 25.65 -24.77 22.16
C ASN A 297 26.30 -23.50 21.53
N ASN A 298 25.93 -23.13 20.31
CA ASN A 298 26.50 -21.96 19.65
C ASN A 298 26.12 -20.67 20.40
N VAL A 299 24.87 -20.53 20.84
CA VAL A 299 24.48 -19.37 21.70
C VAL A 299 25.32 -19.34 22.96
N LYS A 300 25.51 -20.47 23.66
CA LYS A 300 26.32 -20.57 24.88
C LYS A 300 27.79 -20.20 24.65
N ILE A 301 28.38 -20.70 23.57
CA ILE A 301 29.78 -20.44 23.21
C ILE A 301 29.99 -18.99 22.79
N GLU A 302 29.17 -18.50 21.87
CA GLU A 302 29.34 -17.17 21.30
C GLU A 302 28.95 -16.04 22.28
N THR A 303 28.20 -16.34 23.33
CA THR A 303 27.88 -15.40 24.41
C THR A 303 28.78 -15.56 25.66
N ALA A 304 29.76 -16.46 25.61
CA ALA A 304 30.72 -16.64 26.70
C ALA A 304 31.51 -15.34 26.95
N LYS A 305 32.08 -15.23 28.14
CA LYS A 305 32.84 -14.03 28.61
C LYS A 305 33.93 -13.62 27.61
N GLY A 306 33.96 -12.35 27.22
CA GLY A 306 34.92 -11.83 26.21
C GLY A 306 34.46 -11.98 24.77
N ASN A 307 33.18 -12.27 24.54
CA ASN A 307 32.56 -12.42 23.21
C ASN A 307 32.45 -11.10 22.44
N LYS A 308 32.23 -11.23 21.12
CA LYS A 308 32.08 -10.07 20.20
C LYS A 308 30.84 -9.19 20.48
N TYR A 309 29.86 -9.71 21.22
CA TYR A 309 28.59 -9.00 21.50
C TYR A 309 28.64 -8.17 22.80
N ASN A 310 29.73 -8.23 23.56
CA ASN A 310 29.88 -7.54 24.88
C ASN A 310 28.76 -7.87 25.89
N ILE A 311 28.24 -9.12 25.86
CA ILE A 311 27.21 -9.56 26.78
C ILE A 311 27.86 -9.87 28.13
N PRO A 312 27.34 -9.31 29.26
CA PRO A 312 27.99 -9.42 30.54
C PRO A 312 27.94 -10.83 31.18
N ARG A 313 27.10 -11.69 30.65
CA ARG A 313 26.86 -13.07 31.14
C ARG A 313 26.67 -14.02 29.98
N THR A 314 27.16 -15.25 30.12
CA THR A 314 26.85 -16.34 29.18
C THR A 314 25.35 -16.64 29.14
N ILE A 315 24.78 -16.70 27.95
CA ILE A 315 23.37 -17.00 27.74
C ILE A 315 23.19 -18.48 27.45
N THR A 316 22.22 -19.08 28.14
CA THR A 316 21.78 -20.45 27.86
C THR A 316 20.34 -20.45 27.34
N LEU A 317 19.98 -21.48 26.61
CA LEU A 317 18.67 -21.68 26.03
C LEU A 317 18.01 -22.94 26.56
N SER A 318 16.75 -22.84 26.90
CA SER A 318 15.86 -23.98 27.07
C SER A 318 15.03 -24.16 25.79
N VAL A 319 14.99 -25.35 25.23
CA VAL A 319 14.31 -25.65 23.97
C VAL A 319 13.32 -26.79 24.17
N GLY A 320 12.06 -26.52 23.86
CA GLY A 320 11.02 -27.56 23.74
C GLY A 320 10.63 -27.71 22.28
N GLY A 321 10.54 -28.98 21.82
CA GLY A 321 10.19 -29.20 20.42
C GLY A 321 9.26 -30.39 20.22
N THR A 322 8.74 -30.49 19.00
CA THR A 322 7.98 -31.61 18.49
C THR A 322 8.30 -31.86 17.02
N LEU A 323 8.31 -33.11 16.60
CA LEU A 323 8.49 -33.50 15.20
C LEU A 323 7.17 -34.08 14.67
N LEU A 324 6.62 -33.43 13.65
CA LEU A 324 5.39 -33.81 12.97
C LEU A 324 5.74 -34.71 11.78
N THR A 325 5.35 -35.97 11.82
CA THR A 325 5.67 -36.93 10.75
C THR A 325 4.52 -37.09 9.77
N SER A 326 3.47 -37.79 10.15
CA SER A 326 2.26 -37.98 9.35
C SER A 326 1.04 -37.90 10.27
N GLY A 327 0.05 -37.12 9.88
CA GLY A 327 -1.17 -36.93 10.67
C GLY A 327 -1.82 -35.58 10.45
N THR A 328 -2.99 -35.40 11.05
CA THR A 328 -3.69 -34.14 11.10
C THR A 328 -3.52 -33.57 12.50
N TYR A 329 -2.88 -32.44 12.58
CA TYR A 329 -2.57 -31.80 13.86
C TYR A 329 -3.26 -30.43 13.94
N SER A 330 -3.73 -30.05 15.13
CA SER A 330 -4.13 -28.67 15.37
C SER A 330 -2.92 -27.82 15.81
N VAL A 331 -2.95 -26.54 15.49
CA VAL A 331 -1.92 -25.58 15.96
C VAL A 331 -1.78 -25.62 17.48
N GLY A 332 -2.95 -25.74 18.18
CA GLY A 332 -2.99 -25.76 19.64
C GLY A 332 -2.26 -26.96 20.23
N ASP A 333 -2.47 -28.16 19.67
CA ASP A 333 -1.84 -29.39 20.17
C ASP A 333 -0.33 -29.39 19.94
N VAL A 334 0.10 -28.93 18.75
CA VAL A 334 1.52 -28.82 18.39
C VAL A 334 2.26 -27.88 19.34
N ILE A 335 1.73 -26.68 19.57
CA ILE A 335 2.34 -25.71 20.46
C ILE A 335 2.30 -26.20 21.91
N LYS A 336 1.20 -26.78 22.35
CA LYS A 336 1.09 -27.35 23.71
C LYS A 336 2.12 -28.47 23.95
N ALA A 337 2.40 -29.31 22.96
CA ALA A 337 3.42 -30.36 23.08
C ALA A 337 4.82 -29.72 23.23
N ALA A 338 5.16 -28.72 22.37
CA ALA A 338 6.42 -28.02 22.45
C ALA A 338 6.59 -27.23 23.77
N ASP A 339 5.55 -26.55 24.23
CA ASP A 339 5.54 -25.82 25.51
C ASP A 339 5.72 -26.75 26.72
N ASN A 340 5.04 -27.89 26.73
CA ASN A 340 5.21 -28.90 27.79
C ASN A 340 6.64 -29.47 27.83
N ALA A 341 7.25 -29.68 26.66
CA ALA A 341 8.65 -30.08 26.57
C ALA A 341 9.58 -28.96 27.11
N LEU A 342 9.35 -27.73 26.73
CA LEU A 342 10.10 -26.58 27.23
C LEU A 342 9.98 -26.42 28.75
N TYR A 343 8.76 -26.53 29.27
CA TYR A 343 8.51 -26.49 30.71
C TYR A 343 9.29 -27.59 31.48
N SER A 344 9.32 -28.78 30.91
CA SER A 344 10.10 -29.87 31.50
C SER A 344 11.61 -29.56 31.54
N VAL A 345 12.15 -28.95 30.47
CA VAL A 345 13.56 -28.50 30.46
C VAL A 345 13.82 -27.48 31.53
N LYS A 346 12.95 -26.46 31.65
CA LYS A 346 13.09 -25.41 32.67
C LYS A 346 13.10 -25.96 34.10
N ASN A 347 12.27 -26.97 34.39
CA ASN A 347 12.19 -27.62 35.69
C ASN A 347 13.38 -28.54 35.98
N ASN A 348 14.03 -29.08 34.96
CA ASN A 348 15.17 -29.98 35.09
C ASN A 348 16.53 -29.25 35.09
N GLY A 349 16.55 -27.94 35.35
CA GLY A 349 17.80 -27.20 35.53
C GLY A 349 18.17 -26.30 34.36
N LYS A 350 17.25 -26.07 33.37
CA LYS A 350 17.47 -25.23 32.20
C LYS A 350 18.62 -25.72 31.30
N ASP A 351 19.10 -24.87 30.37
CA ASP A 351 20.22 -25.19 29.44
C ASP A 351 20.09 -26.57 28.82
N GLY A 352 18.94 -26.91 28.28
CA GLY A 352 18.61 -28.21 27.79
C GLY A 352 17.63 -28.23 26.62
N ILE A 353 17.38 -29.41 26.13
CA ILE A 353 16.38 -29.62 25.07
C ILE A 353 15.51 -30.84 25.39
N MET A 354 14.26 -30.78 25.02
CA MET A 354 13.32 -31.89 25.09
C MET A 354 12.37 -31.90 23.91
N PHE A 355 12.04 -33.08 23.42
CA PHE A 355 11.02 -33.26 22.38
C PHE A 355 9.87 -34.11 22.92
N ALA A 356 8.64 -33.66 22.62
CA ALA A 356 7.43 -34.40 22.96
C ALA A 356 6.67 -34.79 21.68
N GLU A 357 5.93 -35.86 21.74
CA GLU A 357 4.97 -36.25 20.71
C GLU A 357 3.69 -35.44 20.87
N VAL A 358 3.04 -35.18 19.75
CA VAL A 358 1.72 -34.52 19.73
C VAL A 358 0.68 -35.62 19.95
N ASN A 359 -0.04 -35.55 21.04
CA ASN A 359 -1.13 -36.47 21.40
C ASN A 359 -2.44 -36.06 20.76
#